data_690ad0ce5ea5f2c8530f007e11e53087
#
_entry.id   690ad0ce5ea5f2c8530f007e11e53087
#
_cell.length_a   1.000
_cell.length_b   1.000
_cell.length_c   1.000
_cell.angle_alpha   90.00
_cell.angle_beta   90.00
_cell.angle_gamma   90.00
#
_symmetry.space_group_name_H-M   'P 1'
#
loop_
_entity.id
_entity.type
_entity.pdbx_description
1 polymer ?
#
loop_
_entity_poly.entity_id
_entity_poly.type
_entity_poly.pdbx_seq_one_letter_code
_entity_poly.pdbx_strand_id
1 'polypeptide(L)'
;MNEDENRLERRWHDLVWIVSCVAITAVATLLRFLYLTIKPLHHDEGVNGWFLTNLFRDGEYKYDPANYHGPTLYYISLGFTKVFGLETYTIRSSVAVWGVLIVVLTFFLRRYIGKVGSLTAALFLALSPGMVYISRYFIHEIFFVFLSLGIVVSVVFFIDKRRAGYLSIAWTALVLLVCFLPSTLKFASALGGDNTTSVWAFGAAFFIVEAVLVALVIRMLMSWNDGRPIYLLLASACLSLLFATKETAFITVGTMMIACVCVWIWRKIFKIDATLEAAAESSPDDIEDQRLIWPNFREALGSGTDLMLITVASVVVFLFIAVLFFSSFFTHADGVKGAIEAYAIWTKTGSKDHTQNGPWAYLKWGMEIEAPIILLSSLGILIAFVKAKHRFAMFAGLWAFGLFAAYSIIPYKTPWLAISFILPMCLAAGYAINEMVASRNSSLKLTGGLLALIATAVLSYQTYDLNFVRHDDEDQAYVYAHTNREFLALMDQIEFYADKSGRGQDAKIEVVSPDYWPMVWYLRNYKQANFHAHLVDVSDAEIIVAKKTEQDAEVIKRYSAKYLYVETYALRPGVDLNLLVRKDLADSGAKELYRMNEPRMLGSGK
;
A
#
# COMPACT_ATOMS: atom_id res chain seq x y z
N MET A 1 48.27 2.41 -13.52
CA MET A 1 47.42 1.85 -12.48
C MET A 1 47.35 0.36 -12.71
N ASN A 2 47.82 -0.46 -11.75
CA ASN A 2 47.93 -1.93 -11.88
C ASN A 2 46.51 -2.56 -11.94
N GLU A 3 46.39 -3.70 -12.66
CA GLU A 3 45.11 -4.47 -12.73
C GLU A 3 44.56 -4.81 -11.34
N ASP A 4 45.43 -5.03 -10.36
CA ASP A 4 45.07 -5.31 -8.97
C ASP A 4 44.46 -4.09 -8.25
N GLU A 5 44.95 -2.88 -8.49
CA GLU A 5 44.38 -1.63 -7.96
C GLU A 5 42.97 -1.41 -8.53
N ASN A 6 42.75 -1.61 -9.84
CA ASN A 6 41.45 -1.53 -10.47
C ASN A 6 40.47 -2.60 -9.96
N ARG A 7 40.95 -3.82 -9.62
CA ARG A 7 40.10 -4.85 -9.01
C ARG A 7 39.72 -4.53 -7.56
N LEU A 8 40.62 -3.93 -6.80
CA LEU A 8 40.38 -3.50 -5.42
C LEU A 8 39.38 -2.35 -5.37
N GLU A 9 39.52 -1.34 -6.24
CA GLU A 9 38.60 -0.23 -6.34
C GLU A 9 37.18 -0.69 -6.74
N ARG A 10 37.03 -1.59 -7.73
CA ARG A 10 35.75 -2.17 -8.12
C ARG A 10 35.09 -2.93 -6.97
N ARG A 11 35.86 -3.76 -6.24
CA ARG A 11 35.35 -4.49 -5.06
C ARG A 11 34.90 -3.54 -3.96
N TRP A 12 35.64 -2.45 -3.73
CA TRP A 12 35.29 -1.45 -2.74
C TRP A 12 33.99 -0.72 -3.11
N HIS A 13 33.83 -0.32 -4.36
CA HIS A 13 32.61 0.32 -4.85
C HIS A 13 31.38 -0.60 -4.77
N ASP A 14 31.56 -1.89 -5.04
CA ASP A 14 30.47 -2.87 -4.91
C ASP A 14 30.13 -3.12 -3.43
N LEU A 15 31.11 -3.17 -2.54
CA LEU A 15 30.88 -3.29 -1.11
C LEU A 15 30.11 -2.10 -0.55
N VAL A 16 30.54 -0.87 -0.86
CA VAL A 16 29.85 0.36 -0.45
C VAL A 16 28.41 0.37 -0.94
N TRP A 17 28.17 -0.03 -2.18
CA TRP A 17 26.83 -0.18 -2.73
C TRP A 17 25.97 -1.16 -1.91
N ILE A 18 26.48 -2.36 -1.67
CA ILE A 18 25.74 -3.40 -0.92
C ILE A 18 25.45 -2.94 0.51
N VAL A 19 26.46 -2.40 1.21
CA VAL A 19 26.31 -1.88 2.58
C VAL A 19 25.24 -0.77 2.63
N SER A 20 25.26 0.16 1.66
CA SER A 20 24.27 1.23 1.58
C SER A 20 22.86 0.67 1.35
N CYS A 21 22.69 -0.30 0.44
CA CYS A 21 21.39 -0.95 0.20
C CYS A 21 20.88 -1.65 1.46
N VAL A 22 21.73 -2.37 2.17
CA VAL A 22 21.38 -3.06 3.42
C VAL A 22 21.00 -2.05 4.51
N ALA A 23 21.78 -1.00 4.69
CA ALA A 23 21.51 0.04 5.70
C ALA A 23 20.18 0.75 5.44
N ILE A 24 19.91 1.18 4.18
CA ILE A 24 18.65 1.82 3.81
C ILE A 24 17.46 0.87 4.01
N THR A 25 17.62 -0.41 3.64
CA THR A 25 16.57 -1.41 3.84
C THR A 25 16.31 -1.65 5.34
N ALA A 26 17.35 -1.68 6.17
CA ALA A 26 17.21 -1.80 7.62
C ALA A 26 16.45 -0.61 8.22
N VAL A 27 16.79 0.62 7.82
CA VAL A 27 16.06 1.82 8.23
C VAL A 27 14.60 1.77 7.80
N ALA A 28 14.33 1.38 6.54
CA ALA A 28 12.97 1.23 6.02
C ALA A 28 12.16 0.20 6.84
N THR A 29 12.79 -0.90 7.22
CA THR A 29 12.17 -1.97 8.02
C THR A 29 11.89 -1.47 9.44
N LEU A 30 12.87 -0.86 10.10
CA LEU A 30 12.70 -0.33 11.45
C LEU A 30 11.54 0.66 11.53
N LEU A 31 11.50 1.65 10.64
CA LEU A 31 10.45 2.69 10.65
C LEU A 31 9.05 2.13 10.40
N ARG A 32 8.92 1.02 9.68
CA ARG A 32 7.61 0.44 9.34
C ARG A 32 7.11 -0.58 10.37
N PHE A 33 8.02 -1.29 11.03
CA PHE A 33 7.64 -2.36 11.95
C PHE A 33 7.74 -1.98 13.44
N LEU A 34 8.55 -0.95 13.80
CA LEU A 34 8.69 -0.52 15.17
C LEU A 34 7.39 0.12 15.67
N TYR A 35 6.89 -0.34 16.84
CA TYR A 35 5.64 0.13 17.46
C TYR A 35 4.46 0.14 16.47
N LEU A 36 4.27 -0.91 15.68
CA LEU A 36 3.27 -0.97 14.63
C LEU A 36 1.82 -0.87 15.15
N THR A 37 1.61 -1.16 16.43
CA THR A 37 0.30 -1.11 17.10
C THR A 37 0.11 0.12 18.01
N ILE A 38 0.97 1.13 17.90
CA ILE A 38 0.94 2.32 18.78
C ILE A 38 -0.37 3.10 18.74
N LYS A 39 -1.07 3.06 17.60
CA LYS A 39 -2.35 3.74 17.40
C LYS A 39 -3.49 2.75 17.22
N PRO A 40 -4.73 3.08 17.63
CA PRO A 40 -5.89 2.25 17.32
C PRO A 40 -6.07 2.09 15.81
N LEU A 41 -6.89 1.10 15.39
CA LEU A 41 -7.21 0.94 13.98
C LEU A 41 -8.02 2.14 13.47
N HIS A 42 -7.73 2.55 12.26
CA HIS A 42 -8.54 3.49 11.51
C HIS A 42 -9.88 2.86 11.10
N HIS A 43 -10.88 3.69 10.77
CA HIS A 43 -12.17 3.23 10.24
C HIS A 43 -12.00 2.20 9.11
N ASP A 44 -11.22 2.55 8.08
CA ASP A 44 -11.01 1.69 6.91
C ASP A 44 -10.25 0.40 7.25
N GLU A 45 -9.32 0.45 8.23
CA GLU A 45 -8.66 -0.76 8.72
C GLU A 45 -9.66 -1.71 9.39
N GLY A 46 -10.64 -1.15 10.12
CA GLY A 46 -11.72 -1.93 10.73
C GLY A 46 -12.59 -2.62 9.69
N VAL A 47 -12.99 -1.90 8.64
CA VAL A 47 -13.76 -2.45 7.51
C VAL A 47 -12.97 -3.55 6.80
N ASN A 48 -11.71 -3.28 6.45
CA ASN A 48 -10.84 -4.28 5.83
C ASN A 48 -10.61 -5.49 6.75
N GLY A 49 -10.47 -5.24 8.05
CA GLY A 49 -10.35 -6.28 9.07
C GLY A 49 -11.58 -7.19 9.15
N TRP A 50 -12.78 -6.64 8.97
CA TRP A 50 -14.01 -7.42 8.91
C TRP A 50 -14.05 -8.36 7.71
N PHE A 51 -13.75 -7.88 6.51
CA PHE A 51 -13.65 -8.72 5.31
C PHE A 51 -12.60 -9.83 5.47
N LEU A 52 -11.43 -9.49 6.03
CA LEU A 52 -10.39 -10.46 6.29
C LEU A 52 -10.79 -11.48 7.36
N THR A 53 -11.51 -11.07 8.41
CA THR A 53 -12.00 -11.98 9.47
C THR A 53 -12.97 -13.00 8.90
N ASN A 54 -13.91 -12.58 8.05
CA ASN A 54 -14.85 -13.48 7.39
C ASN A 54 -14.10 -14.47 6.46
N LEU A 55 -13.17 -13.95 5.64
CA LEU A 55 -12.35 -14.82 4.79
C LEU A 55 -11.49 -15.79 5.60
N PHE A 56 -10.97 -15.37 6.76
CA PHE A 56 -10.14 -16.21 7.64
C PHE A 56 -10.96 -17.33 8.31
N ARG A 57 -12.19 -17.03 8.77
CA ARG A 57 -13.06 -17.95 9.52
C ARG A 57 -13.85 -18.84 8.61
N ASP A 58 -14.52 -18.25 7.64
CA ASP A 58 -15.52 -18.93 6.80
C ASP A 58 -14.91 -19.42 5.49
N GLY A 59 -13.69 -18.96 5.14
CA GLY A 59 -13.02 -19.30 3.89
C GLY A 59 -13.67 -18.69 2.66
N GLU A 60 -14.61 -17.76 2.84
CA GLU A 60 -15.37 -17.13 1.78
C GLU A 60 -15.17 -15.61 1.76
N TYR A 61 -15.02 -15.08 0.56
CA TYR A 61 -15.05 -13.65 0.31
C TYR A 61 -15.91 -13.38 -0.91
N LYS A 62 -16.83 -12.42 -0.79
CA LYS A 62 -17.66 -11.94 -1.90
C LYS A 62 -17.23 -10.53 -2.22
N TYR A 63 -16.76 -10.31 -3.44
CA TYR A 63 -16.44 -8.97 -3.88
C TYR A 63 -17.71 -8.11 -3.92
N ASP A 64 -17.69 -7.00 -3.20
CA ASP A 64 -18.77 -6.03 -3.15
C ASP A 64 -18.36 -4.76 -3.91
N PRO A 65 -18.99 -4.47 -5.08
CA PRO A 65 -18.68 -3.27 -5.85
C PRO A 65 -19.03 -1.97 -5.12
N ALA A 66 -19.90 -2.01 -4.10
CA ALA A 66 -20.23 -0.84 -3.29
C ALA A 66 -19.05 -0.43 -2.38
N ASN A 67 -18.22 -1.38 -1.99
CA ASN A 67 -16.96 -1.13 -1.28
C ASN A 67 -15.84 -0.68 -2.23
N TYR A 68 -16.01 -0.85 -3.52
CA TYR A 68 -15.17 -0.55 -4.68
C TYR A 68 -13.67 -0.88 -4.55
N HIS A 69 -13.13 -1.27 -3.43
CA HIS A 69 -11.77 -1.75 -3.31
C HIS A 69 -11.68 -3.24 -3.64
N GLY A 70 -10.65 -3.61 -4.39
CA GLY A 70 -10.50 -4.97 -4.90
C GLY A 70 -10.05 -5.98 -3.84
N PRO A 71 -10.12 -7.28 -4.16
CA PRO A 71 -9.92 -8.39 -3.22
C PRO A 71 -8.47 -8.67 -2.83
N THR A 72 -7.49 -8.10 -3.52
CA THR A 72 -6.08 -8.51 -3.45
C THR A 72 -5.51 -8.38 -2.04
N LEU A 73 -5.82 -7.30 -1.31
CA LEU A 73 -5.34 -7.09 0.06
C LEU A 73 -5.74 -8.24 0.99
N TYR A 74 -6.99 -8.71 0.89
CA TYR A 74 -7.52 -9.72 1.79
C TYR A 74 -6.84 -11.07 1.58
N TYR A 75 -6.62 -11.49 0.33
CA TYR A 75 -5.95 -12.77 0.03
C TYR A 75 -4.47 -12.76 0.41
N ILE A 76 -3.77 -11.64 0.21
CA ILE A 76 -2.38 -11.51 0.66
C ILE A 76 -2.31 -11.59 2.18
N SER A 77 -3.15 -10.83 2.87
CA SER A 77 -3.18 -10.79 4.32
C SER A 77 -3.68 -12.08 4.94
N LEU A 78 -4.53 -12.84 4.24
CA LEU A 78 -4.93 -14.19 4.65
C LEU A 78 -3.70 -15.10 4.80
N GLY A 79 -2.75 -15.04 3.87
CA GLY A 79 -1.50 -15.80 3.97
C GLY A 79 -0.71 -15.47 5.24
N PHE A 80 -0.60 -14.18 5.56
CA PHE A 80 0.05 -13.74 6.80
C PHE A 80 -0.70 -14.19 8.06
N THR A 81 -2.02 -14.02 8.08
CA THR A 81 -2.83 -14.35 9.26
C THR A 81 -2.95 -15.86 9.50
N LYS A 82 -2.90 -16.68 8.47
CA LYS A 82 -2.85 -18.15 8.62
C LYS A 82 -1.53 -18.63 9.24
N VAL A 83 -0.44 -17.87 9.07
CA VAL A 83 0.88 -18.21 9.65
C VAL A 83 1.08 -17.59 11.02
N PHE A 84 0.73 -16.32 11.20
CA PHE A 84 1.05 -15.53 12.39
C PHE A 84 -0.15 -15.18 13.28
N GLY A 85 -1.34 -15.66 12.93
CA GLY A 85 -2.58 -15.37 13.68
C GLY A 85 -3.28 -14.08 13.23
N LEU A 86 -4.59 -13.99 13.54
CA LEU A 86 -5.46 -12.87 13.16
C LEU A 86 -5.36 -11.75 14.22
N GLU A 87 -4.25 -11.02 14.20
CA GLU A 87 -3.90 -9.97 15.15
C GLU A 87 -3.60 -8.63 14.47
N THR A 88 -3.77 -7.51 15.20
CA THR A 88 -3.52 -6.16 14.66
C THR A 88 -2.10 -6.00 14.11
N TYR A 89 -1.10 -6.54 14.81
CA TYR A 89 0.28 -6.52 14.36
C TYR A 89 0.44 -7.28 13.03
N THR A 90 -0.18 -8.44 12.90
CA THR A 90 -0.08 -9.30 11.72
C THR A 90 -0.70 -8.65 10.49
N ILE A 91 -1.90 -8.09 10.60
CA ILE A 91 -2.57 -7.45 9.46
C ILE A 91 -1.82 -6.22 8.97
N ARG A 92 -1.29 -5.39 9.87
CA ARG A 92 -0.43 -4.25 9.51
C ARG A 92 0.91 -4.69 8.94
N SER A 93 1.50 -5.77 9.46
CA SER A 93 2.75 -6.35 8.93
C SER A 93 2.59 -6.82 7.49
N SER A 94 1.41 -7.37 7.12
CA SER A 94 1.11 -7.80 5.76
C SER A 94 1.15 -6.65 4.74
N VAL A 95 0.97 -5.41 5.20
CA VAL A 95 1.07 -4.19 4.38
C VAL A 95 2.48 -3.58 4.48
N ALA A 96 3.05 -3.52 5.69
CA ALA A 96 4.35 -2.90 5.95
C ALA A 96 5.48 -3.51 5.11
N VAL A 97 5.44 -4.82 4.86
CA VAL A 97 6.42 -5.53 4.04
C VAL A 97 6.50 -4.96 2.62
N TRP A 98 5.39 -4.56 2.02
CA TRP A 98 5.37 -3.98 0.68
C TRP A 98 6.02 -2.60 0.65
N GLY A 99 5.87 -1.82 1.73
CA GLY A 99 6.58 -0.56 1.89
C GLY A 99 8.11 -0.73 1.92
N VAL A 100 8.61 -1.81 2.53
CA VAL A 100 10.04 -2.16 2.47
C VAL A 100 10.44 -2.63 1.07
N LEU A 101 9.60 -3.45 0.43
CA LEU A 101 9.86 -3.97 -0.93
C LEU A 101 9.89 -2.86 -1.99
N ILE A 102 9.14 -1.77 -1.84
CA ILE A 102 9.25 -0.58 -2.69
C ILE A 102 10.68 -0.02 -2.63
N VAL A 103 11.25 0.11 -1.44
CA VAL A 103 12.62 0.59 -1.25
C VAL A 103 13.63 -0.35 -1.92
N VAL A 104 13.49 -1.66 -1.70
CA VAL A 104 14.34 -2.69 -2.33
C VAL A 104 14.23 -2.66 -3.86
N LEU A 105 13.01 -2.55 -4.38
CA LEU A 105 12.77 -2.55 -5.82
C LEU A 105 13.39 -1.31 -6.50
N THR A 106 13.50 -0.19 -5.79
CA THR A 106 14.13 1.04 -6.28
C THR A 106 15.63 0.87 -6.57
N PHE A 107 16.35 0.00 -5.85
CA PHE A 107 17.78 -0.25 -6.12
C PHE A 107 18.03 -0.83 -7.53
N PHE A 108 17.04 -1.50 -8.11
CA PHE A 108 17.15 -2.06 -9.46
C PHE A 108 17.11 -1.00 -10.57
N LEU A 109 16.72 0.24 -10.23
CA LEU A 109 16.70 1.37 -11.14
C LEU A 109 18.05 2.11 -11.28
N ARG A 110 19.11 1.64 -10.60
CA ARG A 110 20.44 2.28 -10.59
C ARG A 110 21.05 2.56 -11.98
N ARG A 111 20.68 1.77 -12.99
CA ARG A 111 21.15 1.97 -14.37
C ARG A 111 20.44 3.12 -15.08
N TYR A 112 19.28 3.51 -14.60
CA TYR A 112 18.37 4.46 -15.27
C TYR A 112 18.37 5.84 -14.63
N ILE A 113 18.67 5.92 -13.32
CA ILE A 113 18.75 7.20 -12.58
C ILE A 113 20.12 7.37 -11.89
N GLY A 114 21.10 6.53 -12.22
CA GLY A 114 22.43 6.53 -11.60
C GLY A 114 22.48 5.80 -10.26
N LYS A 115 23.70 5.39 -9.84
CA LYS A 115 23.90 4.70 -8.53
C LYS A 115 23.52 5.62 -7.37
N VAL A 116 24.04 6.85 -7.33
CA VAL A 116 23.71 7.85 -6.30
C VAL A 116 22.22 8.16 -6.32
N GLY A 117 21.64 8.34 -7.51
CA GLY A 117 20.21 8.63 -7.67
C GLY A 117 19.31 7.53 -7.13
N SER A 118 19.65 6.25 -7.39
CA SER A 118 18.89 5.11 -6.87
C SER A 118 18.99 4.97 -5.34
N LEU A 119 20.18 5.19 -4.75
CA LEU A 119 20.34 5.20 -3.29
C LEU A 119 19.58 6.36 -2.65
N THR A 120 19.66 7.57 -3.23
CA THR A 120 18.94 8.73 -2.73
C THR A 120 17.43 8.55 -2.82
N ALA A 121 16.92 8.05 -3.96
CA ALA A 121 15.50 7.76 -4.13
C ALA A 121 15.00 6.71 -3.13
N ALA A 122 15.77 5.64 -2.94
CA ALA A 122 15.46 4.60 -1.96
C ALA A 122 15.49 5.13 -0.52
N LEU A 123 16.46 5.99 -0.18
CA LEU A 123 16.55 6.64 1.13
C LEU A 123 15.36 7.58 1.37
N PHE A 124 14.97 8.38 0.37
CA PHE A 124 13.81 9.25 0.48
C PHE A 124 12.51 8.45 0.62
N LEU A 125 12.34 7.34 -0.11
CA LEU A 125 11.21 6.41 0.07
C LEU A 125 11.22 5.74 1.45
N ALA A 126 12.41 5.44 1.99
CA ALA A 126 12.54 4.89 3.35
C ALA A 126 12.13 5.91 4.41
N LEU A 127 12.48 7.19 4.19
CA LEU A 127 12.29 8.32 5.11
C LEU A 127 11.08 9.21 4.80
N SER A 128 10.34 9.00 3.72
CA SER A 128 9.14 9.79 3.42
C SER A 128 8.11 9.60 4.54
N PRO A 129 7.68 10.68 5.21
CA PRO A 129 6.73 10.60 6.31
C PRO A 129 5.44 9.90 5.92
N GLY A 130 4.88 10.24 4.75
CA GLY A 130 3.65 9.65 4.24
C GLY A 130 3.82 8.18 3.82
N MET A 131 4.93 7.84 3.14
CA MET A 131 5.20 6.44 2.77
C MET A 131 5.33 5.55 4.02
N VAL A 132 5.97 6.02 5.08
CA VAL A 132 6.07 5.29 6.35
C VAL A 132 4.70 5.22 7.01
N TYR A 133 3.99 6.36 7.14
CA TYR A 133 2.70 6.46 7.82
C TYR A 133 1.66 5.51 7.21
N ILE A 134 1.50 5.54 5.88
CA ILE A 134 0.54 4.70 5.17
C ILE A 134 0.98 3.23 5.12
N SER A 135 2.29 2.92 5.12
CA SER A 135 2.77 1.53 5.27
C SER A 135 2.38 0.87 6.59
N ARG A 136 1.97 1.65 7.58
CA ARG A 136 1.58 1.20 8.93
C ARG A 136 0.06 1.12 9.11
N TYR A 137 -0.70 1.28 8.01
CA TYR A 137 -2.15 1.11 7.95
C TYR A 137 -2.54 -0.13 7.15
N PHE A 138 -3.53 -0.87 7.61
CA PHE A 138 -4.08 -2.02 6.87
C PHE A 138 -5.06 -1.56 5.79
N ILE A 139 -4.50 -0.92 4.75
CA ILE A 139 -5.23 -0.41 3.57
C ILE A 139 -4.51 -0.77 2.27
N HIS A 140 -5.16 -0.59 1.14
CA HIS A 140 -4.74 -1.07 -0.17
C HIS A 140 -3.56 -0.31 -0.80
N GLU A 141 -3.29 0.91 -0.35
CA GLU A 141 -2.47 1.92 -1.03
C GLU A 141 -1.02 1.53 -1.21
N ILE A 142 -0.37 0.99 -0.19
CA ILE A 142 1.06 0.63 -0.27
C ILE A 142 1.27 -0.52 -1.25
N PHE A 143 0.39 -1.50 -1.23
CA PHE A 143 0.45 -2.60 -2.19
C PHE A 143 0.21 -2.11 -3.62
N PHE A 144 -0.75 -1.21 -3.80
CA PHE A 144 -1.02 -0.54 -5.08
C PHE A 144 0.23 0.19 -5.62
N VAL A 145 0.92 0.96 -4.78
CA VAL A 145 2.15 1.68 -5.14
C VAL A 145 3.29 0.72 -5.46
N PHE A 146 3.42 -0.39 -4.71
CA PHE A 146 4.38 -1.45 -5.01
C PHE A 146 4.16 -2.06 -6.41
N LEU A 147 2.92 -2.39 -6.74
CA LEU A 147 2.55 -2.94 -8.06
C LEU A 147 2.84 -1.94 -9.19
N SER A 148 2.58 -0.64 -8.96
CA SER A 148 2.90 0.42 -9.92
C SER A 148 4.40 0.46 -10.25
N LEU A 149 5.26 0.39 -9.23
CA LEU A 149 6.71 0.29 -9.41
C LEU A 149 7.11 -1.04 -10.06
N GLY A 150 6.43 -2.13 -9.69
CA GLY A 150 6.62 -3.47 -10.28
C GLY A 150 6.40 -3.49 -11.78
N ILE A 151 5.33 -2.83 -12.27
CA ILE A 151 5.07 -2.66 -13.70
C ILE A 151 6.25 -1.94 -14.37
N VAL A 152 6.67 -0.79 -13.81
CA VAL A 152 7.73 0.03 -14.38
C VAL A 152 9.05 -0.71 -14.45
N VAL A 153 9.48 -1.35 -13.35
CA VAL A 153 10.75 -2.10 -13.29
C VAL A 153 10.72 -3.28 -14.27
N SER A 154 9.60 -3.99 -14.34
CA SER A 154 9.44 -5.15 -15.24
C SER A 154 9.47 -4.73 -16.71
N VAL A 155 8.73 -3.68 -17.11
CA VAL A 155 8.75 -3.16 -18.48
C VAL A 155 10.15 -2.68 -18.88
N VAL A 156 10.82 -1.95 -17.99
CA VAL A 156 12.17 -1.44 -18.23
C VAL A 156 13.16 -2.59 -18.43
N PHE A 157 13.09 -3.65 -17.61
CA PHE A 157 13.96 -4.82 -17.75
C PHE A 157 13.69 -5.62 -19.03
N PHE A 158 12.42 -5.69 -19.44
CA PHE A 158 12.04 -6.29 -20.72
C PHE A 158 12.63 -5.52 -21.92
N ILE A 159 12.52 -4.17 -21.91
CA ILE A 159 13.09 -3.31 -22.95
C ILE A 159 14.61 -3.42 -22.99
N ASP A 160 15.28 -3.46 -21.85
CA ASP A 160 16.73 -3.59 -21.71
C ASP A 160 17.26 -5.02 -22.04
N LYS A 161 16.39 -5.88 -22.53
CA LYS A 161 16.69 -7.29 -22.91
C LYS A 161 17.43 -8.05 -21.81
N ARG A 162 17.09 -7.81 -20.54
CA ARG A 162 17.73 -8.49 -19.41
C ARG A 162 17.33 -9.95 -19.36
N ARG A 163 18.31 -10.79 -19.00
CA ARG A 163 18.06 -12.18 -18.61
C ARG A 163 17.33 -12.22 -17.28
N ALA A 164 16.44 -13.20 -17.09
CA ALA A 164 15.77 -13.40 -15.81
C ALA A 164 16.81 -13.75 -14.72
N GLY A 165 16.76 -12.99 -13.63
CA GLY A 165 17.56 -13.22 -12.45
C GLY A 165 16.79 -13.91 -11.33
N TYR A 166 17.48 -14.32 -10.26
CA TYR A 166 16.86 -15.00 -9.11
C TYR A 166 15.65 -14.28 -8.54
N LEU A 167 15.66 -12.94 -8.48
CA LEU A 167 14.55 -12.17 -7.94
C LEU A 167 13.31 -12.26 -8.83
N SER A 168 13.46 -12.18 -10.16
CA SER A 168 12.31 -12.31 -11.08
C SER A 168 11.75 -13.73 -11.06
N ILE A 169 12.61 -14.74 -10.91
CA ILE A 169 12.20 -16.13 -10.76
C ILE A 169 11.42 -16.31 -9.45
N ALA A 170 11.96 -15.83 -8.33
CA ALA A 170 11.31 -15.91 -7.03
C ALA A 170 9.95 -15.17 -7.02
N TRP A 171 9.89 -14.00 -7.65
CA TRP A 171 8.64 -13.24 -7.77
C TRP A 171 7.60 -13.96 -8.64
N THR A 172 8.03 -14.56 -9.76
CA THR A 172 7.14 -15.38 -10.60
C THR A 172 6.61 -16.60 -9.84
N ALA A 173 7.48 -17.28 -9.10
CA ALA A 173 7.08 -18.40 -8.25
C ALA A 173 6.05 -17.97 -7.19
N LEU A 174 6.30 -16.83 -6.52
CA LEU A 174 5.37 -16.28 -5.53
C LEU A 174 3.99 -15.96 -6.15
N VAL A 175 3.96 -15.28 -7.30
CA VAL A 175 2.70 -14.96 -7.99
C VAL A 175 1.93 -16.22 -8.36
N LEU A 176 2.60 -17.23 -8.90
CA LEU A 176 1.97 -18.50 -9.27
C LEU A 176 1.44 -19.23 -8.03
N LEU A 177 2.21 -19.31 -6.94
CA LEU A 177 1.77 -19.93 -5.69
C LEU A 177 0.55 -19.20 -5.11
N VAL A 178 0.56 -17.88 -5.06
CA VAL A 178 -0.58 -17.09 -4.56
C VAL A 178 -1.83 -17.31 -5.41
N CYS A 179 -1.69 -17.48 -6.73
CA CYS A 179 -2.81 -17.74 -7.62
C CYS A 179 -3.46 -19.10 -7.39
N PHE A 180 -2.70 -20.13 -7.01
CA PHE A 180 -3.23 -21.50 -6.92
C PHE A 180 -3.46 -21.98 -5.48
N LEU A 181 -2.69 -21.48 -4.50
CA LEU A 181 -2.75 -21.93 -3.11
C LEU A 181 -4.16 -21.91 -2.47
N PRO A 182 -5.01 -20.85 -2.64
CA PRO A 182 -6.36 -20.86 -2.08
C PRO A 182 -7.24 -21.98 -2.62
N SER A 183 -7.12 -22.29 -3.92
CA SER A 183 -7.84 -23.41 -4.53
C SER A 183 -7.34 -24.75 -4.01
N THR A 184 -6.02 -24.90 -3.89
CA THR A 184 -5.35 -26.08 -3.31
C THR A 184 -5.87 -26.37 -1.90
N LEU A 185 -5.97 -25.36 -1.05
CA LEU A 185 -6.47 -25.48 0.33
C LEU A 185 -7.97 -25.88 0.35
N LYS A 186 -8.79 -25.29 -0.52
CA LYS A 186 -10.21 -25.66 -0.63
C LYS A 186 -10.42 -27.11 -1.08
N PHE A 187 -9.68 -27.57 -2.08
CA PHE A 187 -9.74 -28.96 -2.51
C PHE A 187 -9.31 -29.92 -1.40
N ALA A 188 -8.24 -29.58 -0.67
CA ALA A 188 -7.79 -30.37 0.46
C ALA A 188 -8.87 -30.49 1.56
N SER A 189 -9.54 -29.40 1.89
CA SER A 189 -10.63 -29.38 2.88
C SER A 189 -11.83 -30.18 2.39
N ALA A 190 -12.21 -30.05 1.11
CA ALA A 190 -13.34 -30.78 0.54
C ALA A 190 -13.13 -32.31 0.54
N LEU A 191 -11.90 -32.79 0.29
CA LEU A 191 -11.57 -34.21 0.30
C LEU A 191 -11.29 -34.76 1.69
N GLY A 192 -10.73 -33.96 2.59
CA GLY A 192 -10.39 -34.35 3.95
C GLY A 192 -11.58 -34.38 4.91
N GLY A 193 -12.66 -33.65 4.57
CA GLY A 193 -13.85 -33.52 5.42
C GLY A 193 -13.49 -32.97 6.81
N ASP A 194 -14.10 -33.56 7.84
CA ASP A 194 -13.87 -33.15 9.24
C ASP A 194 -12.55 -33.68 9.84
N ASN A 195 -11.82 -34.53 9.10
CA ASN A 195 -10.58 -35.12 9.59
C ASN A 195 -9.39 -34.21 9.27
N THR A 196 -8.90 -33.47 10.28
CA THR A 196 -7.78 -32.54 10.18
C THR A 196 -6.51 -33.19 9.61
N THR A 197 -6.19 -34.44 9.98
CA THR A 197 -5.02 -35.17 9.46
C THR A 197 -5.15 -35.42 7.96
N SER A 198 -6.33 -35.83 7.50
CA SER A 198 -6.60 -36.04 6.08
C SER A 198 -6.51 -34.73 5.28
N VAL A 199 -7.06 -33.64 5.81
CA VAL A 199 -6.96 -32.30 5.20
C VAL A 199 -5.50 -31.89 5.01
N TRP A 200 -4.66 -32.07 6.04
CA TRP A 200 -3.22 -31.78 5.94
C TRP A 200 -2.49 -32.68 4.95
N ALA A 201 -2.84 -33.98 4.92
CA ALA A 201 -2.22 -34.91 3.97
C ALA A 201 -2.57 -34.58 2.52
N PHE A 202 -3.83 -34.31 2.21
CA PHE A 202 -4.26 -33.86 0.88
C PHE A 202 -3.66 -32.50 0.54
N GLY A 203 -3.62 -31.54 1.48
CA GLY A 203 -3.01 -30.24 1.31
C GLY A 203 -1.53 -30.33 0.94
N ALA A 204 -0.77 -31.17 1.65
CA ALA A 204 0.64 -31.41 1.35
C ALA A 204 0.83 -32.07 -0.04
N ALA A 205 0.01 -33.05 -0.38
CA ALA A 205 0.08 -33.70 -1.69
C ALA A 205 -0.20 -32.73 -2.84
N PHE A 206 -1.26 -31.92 -2.73
CA PHE A 206 -1.58 -30.92 -3.75
C PHE A 206 -0.53 -29.82 -3.83
N PHE A 207 0.02 -29.36 -2.69
CA PHE A 207 1.09 -28.37 -2.68
C PHE A 207 2.36 -28.88 -3.37
N ILE A 208 2.71 -30.16 -3.20
CA ILE A 208 3.84 -30.77 -3.92
C ILE A 208 3.57 -30.77 -5.44
N VAL A 209 2.38 -31.14 -5.87
CA VAL A 209 2.00 -31.08 -7.30
C VAL A 209 2.08 -29.65 -7.82
N GLU A 210 1.55 -28.69 -7.09
CA GLU A 210 1.61 -27.27 -7.42
C GLU A 210 3.07 -26.79 -7.54
N ALA A 211 3.90 -27.11 -6.56
CA ALA A 211 5.33 -26.73 -6.58
C ALA A 211 6.06 -27.32 -7.80
N VAL A 212 5.79 -28.56 -8.16
CA VAL A 212 6.33 -29.20 -9.38
C VAL A 212 5.86 -28.47 -10.64
N LEU A 213 4.57 -28.15 -10.74
CA LEU A 213 4.01 -27.41 -11.88
C LEU A 213 4.64 -26.02 -12.00
N VAL A 214 4.75 -25.30 -10.89
CA VAL A 214 5.43 -23.99 -10.85
C VAL A 214 6.88 -24.09 -11.31
N ALA A 215 7.61 -25.10 -10.84
CA ALA A 215 9.00 -25.35 -11.27
C ALA A 215 9.09 -25.64 -12.78
N LEU A 216 8.17 -26.42 -13.33
CA LEU A 216 8.11 -26.73 -14.77
C LEU A 216 7.79 -25.47 -15.61
N VAL A 217 6.83 -24.64 -15.15
CA VAL A 217 6.50 -23.37 -15.82
C VAL A 217 7.71 -22.44 -15.81
N ILE A 218 8.37 -22.28 -14.67
CA ILE A 218 9.57 -21.45 -14.57
C ILE A 218 10.67 -21.97 -15.51
N ARG A 219 10.91 -23.29 -15.52
CA ARG A 219 11.89 -23.91 -16.42
C ARG A 219 11.57 -23.63 -17.88
N MET A 220 10.30 -23.75 -18.28
CA MET A 220 9.82 -23.44 -19.63
C MET A 220 10.07 -21.96 -19.97
N LEU A 221 9.70 -21.04 -19.09
CA LEU A 221 9.91 -19.60 -19.27
C LEU A 221 11.40 -19.24 -19.34
N MET A 222 12.25 -19.89 -18.56
CA MET A 222 13.70 -19.68 -18.60
C MET A 222 14.35 -20.17 -19.89
N SER A 223 13.79 -21.19 -20.54
CA SER A 223 14.26 -21.66 -21.85
C SER A 223 13.85 -20.76 -23.00
N TRP A 224 12.88 -19.87 -22.79
CA TRP A 224 12.38 -18.93 -23.79
C TRP A 224 13.17 -17.62 -23.74
N ASN A 225 14.07 -17.40 -24.70
CA ASN A 225 14.92 -16.20 -24.81
C ASN A 225 15.59 -15.80 -23.46
N ASP A 226 16.25 -16.75 -22.79
CA ASP A 226 16.95 -16.56 -21.50
C ASP A 226 16.02 -16.02 -20.37
N GLY A 227 14.74 -16.37 -20.42
CA GLY A 227 13.74 -15.95 -19.43
C GLY A 227 13.28 -14.51 -19.54
N ARG A 228 13.70 -13.78 -20.58
CA ARG A 228 13.30 -12.38 -20.81
C ARG A 228 11.78 -12.16 -20.81
N PRO A 229 10.94 -13.06 -21.40
CA PRO A 229 9.48 -12.93 -21.37
C PRO A 229 8.89 -12.84 -19.98
N ILE A 230 9.55 -13.41 -18.95
CA ILE A 230 9.12 -13.34 -17.55
C ILE A 230 8.82 -11.89 -17.14
N TYR A 231 9.64 -10.94 -17.56
CA TYR A 231 9.46 -9.54 -17.17
C TYR A 231 8.15 -8.94 -17.73
N LEU A 232 7.78 -9.26 -18.99
CA LEU A 232 6.52 -8.76 -19.54
C LEU A 232 5.31 -9.47 -18.91
N LEU A 233 5.43 -10.76 -18.60
CA LEU A 233 4.40 -11.51 -17.88
C LEU A 233 4.24 -10.98 -16.44
N LEU A 234 5.34 -10.65 -15.76
CA LEU A 234 5.30 -9.99 -14.44
C LEU A 234 4.67 -8.59 -14.51
N ALA A 235 4.99 -7.81 -15.55
CA ALA A 235 4.33 -6.51 -15.76
C ALA A 235 2.82 -6.69 -15.93
N SER A 236 2.40 -7.69 -16.71
CA SER A 236 0.99 -8.03 -16.94
C SER A 236 0.30 -8.51 -15.64
N ALA A 237 0.97 -9.35 -14.86
CA ALA A 237 0.49 -9.79 -13.55
C ALA A 237 0.34 -8.62 -12.57
N CYS A 238 1.37 -7.75 -12.46
CA CYS A 238 1.30 -6.55 -11.64
C CYS A 238 0.18 -5.61 -12.09
N LEU A 239 -0.04 -5.47 -13.40
CA LEU A 239 -1.12 -4.66 -13.95
C LEU A 239 -2.49 -5.23 -13.55
N SER A 240 -2.69 -6.53 -13.70
CA SER A 240 -3.94 -7.19 -13.29
C SER A 240 -4.19 -7.04 -11.79
N LEU A 241 -3.19 -7.32 -10.96
CA LEU A 241 -3.28 -7.15 -9.50
C LEU A 241 -3.50 -5.68 -9.10
N LEU A 242 -2.95 -4.72 -9.85
CA LEU A 242 -3.19 -3.29 -9.62
C LEU A 242 -4.68 -2.96 -9.77
N PHE A 243 -5.33 -3.43 -10.85
CA PHE A 243 -6.77 -3.30 -11.07
C PHE A 243 -7.59 -4.08 -10.03
N ALA A 244 -7.12 -5.26 -9.61
CA ALA A 244 -7.75 -6.05 -8.55
C ALA A 244 -7.47 -5.52 -7.14
N THR A 245 -6.72 -4.43 -7.01
CA THR A 245 -6.44 -3.76 -5.73
C THR A 245 -7.29 -2.51 -5.57
N LYS A 246 -7.38 -1.65 -6.60
CA LYS A 246 -8.09 -0.38 -6.50
C LYS A 246 -8.51 0.17 -7.87
N GLU A 247 -9.69 0.78 -7.94
CA GLU A 247 -10.27 1.33 -9.16
C GLU A 247 -9.41 2.45 -9.76
N THR A 248 -8.69 3.22 -8.92
CA THR A 248 -7.78 4.29 -9.36
C THR A 248 -6.61 3.79 -10.22
N ALA A 249 -6.52 2.48 -10.46
CA ALA A 249 -5.53 1.87 -11.36
C ALA A 249 -5.54 2.50 -12.76
N PHE A 250 -6.73 2.83 -13.29
CA PHE A 250 -6.82 3.46 -14.62
C PHE A 250 -6.16 4.85 -14.66
N ILE A 251 -6.21 5.62 -13.56
CA ILE A 251 -5.54 6.93 -13.46
C ILE A 251 -4.03 6.74 -13.52
N THR A 252 -3.51 5.81 -12.73
CA THR A 252 -2.08 5.52 -12.68
C THR A 252 -1.55 5.02 -14.02
N VAL A 253 -2.21 4.04 -14.61
CA VAL A 253 -1.82 3.45 -15.92
C VAL A 253 -1.99 4.49 -17.03
N GLY A 254 -3.11 5.20 -17.05
CA GLY A 254 -3.36 6.27 -18.02
C GLY A 254 -2.29 7.36 -17.97
N THR A 255 -1.89 7.79 -16.77
CA THR A 255 -0.82 8.77 -16.58
C THR A 255 0.54 8.24 -17.05
N MET A 256 0.87 6.97 -16.76
CA MET A 256 2.09 6.34 -17.27
C MET A 256 2.12 6.29 -18.80
N MET A 257 1.00 5.93 -19.43
CA MET A 257 0.88 5.90 -20.90
C MET A 257 1.03 7.31 -21.49
N ILE A 258 0.37 8.32 -20.94
CA ILE A 258 0.51 9.71 -21.36
C ILE A 258 1.97 10.16 -21.20
N ALA A 259 2.62 9.85 -20.08
CA ALA A 259 4.03 10.15 -19.85
C ALA A 259 4.93 9.55 -20.94
N CYS A 260 4.73 8.27 -21.31
CA CYS A 260 5.46 7.63 -22.40
C CYS A 260 5.26 8.36 -23.74
N VAL A 261 4.02 8.71 -24.06
CA VAL A 261 3.69 9.43 -25.31
C VAL A 261 4.34 10.83 -25.32
N CYS A 262 4.25 11.57 -24.21
CA CYS A 262 4.87 12.90 -24.09
C CYS A 262 6.40 12.83 -24.23
N VAL A 263 7.06 11.85 -23.62
CA VAL A 263 8.52 11.65 -23.81
C VAL A 263 8.84 11.36 -25.28
N TRP A 264 8.06 10.47 -25.92
CA TRP A 264 8.26 10.14 -27.33
C TRP A 264 8.10 11.37 -28.25
N ILE A 265 7.02 12.16 -28.04
CA ILE A 265 6.76 13.40 -28.81
C ILE A 265 7.90 14.39 -28.63
N TRP A 266 8.29 14.66 -27.38
CA TRP A 266 9.37 15.60 -27.05
C TRP A 266 10.67 15.24 -27.78
N ARG A 267 11.09 13.98 -27.66
CA ARG A 267 12.33 13.50 -28.28
C ARG A 267 12.28 13.55 -29.81
N LYS A 268 11.11 13.32 -30.40
CA LYS A 268 10.90 13.41 -31.86
C LYS A 268 10.97 14.87 -32.36
N ILE A 269 10.30 15.81 -31.65
CA ILE A 269 10.30 17.24 -32.01
C ILE A 269 11.72 17.79 -31.97
N PHE A 270 12.47 17.50 -30.92
CA PHE A 270 13.82 18.03 -30.71
C PHE A 270 14.91 17.15 -31.34
N LYS A 271 14.58 16.12 -32.10
CA LYS A 271 15.52 15.20 -32.80
C LYS A 271 16.62 14.64 -31.87
N ILE A 272 16.31 14.41 -30.61
CA ILE A 272 17.28 14.07 -29.55
C ILE A 272 17.92 12.70 -29.84
N ASP A 273 17.16 11.72 -30.34
CA ASP A 273 17.69 10.38 -30.61
C ASP A 273 18.74 10.41 -31.72
N ALA A 274 18.51 11.16 -32.80
CA ALA A 274 19.48 11.31 -33.88
C ALA A 274 20.79 11.98 -33.45
N THR A 275 20.71 12.96 -32.53
CA THR A 275 21.91 13.61 -31.98
C THR A 275 22.69 12.71 -31.03
N LEU A 276 22.01 11.86 -30.26
CA LEU A 276 22.65 10.88 -29.37
C LEU A 276 23.28 9.72 -30.16
N GLU A 277 22.63 9.25 -31.23
CA GLU A 277 23.18 8.24 -32.13
C GLU A 277 24.45 8.75 -32.80
N ALA A 278 24.44 9.97 -33.34
CA ALA A 278 25.62 10.58 -33.93
C ALA A 278 26.77 10.80 -32.91
N ALA A 279 26.45 11.11 -31.66
CA ALA A 279 27.44 11.25 -30.59
C ALA A 279 28.05 9.89 -30.19
N ALA A 280 27.24 8.84 -30.12
CA ALA A 280 27.68 7.46 -29.82
C ALA A 280 28.60 6.88 -30.93
N GLU A 281 28.33 7.18 -32.20
CA GLU A 281 29.17 6.80 -33.33
C GLU A 281 30.55 7.50 -33.28
N SER A 282 30.60 8.73 -32.77
CA SER A 282 31.84 9.51 -32.67
C SER A 282 32.73 9.17 -31.44
N SER A 283 32.20 8.51 -30.44
CA SER A 283 32.91 8.07 -29.21
C SER A 283 32.53 6.66 -28.80
N PRO A 284 33.03 5.61 -29.48
CA PRO A 284 32.66 4.22 -29.22
C PRO A 284 33.04 3.72 -27.81
N ASP A 285 34.02 4.34 -27.17
CA ASP A 285 34.55 3.94 -25.85
C ASP A 285 33.76 4.48 -24.66
N ASP A 286 32.80 5.37 -24.88
CA ASP A 286 31.99 5.93 -23.79
C ASP A 286 30.76 5.01 -23.55
N ILE A 287 30.99 3.94 -22.78
CA ILE A 287 30.00 2.91 -22.41
C ILE A 287 28.76 3.53 -21.74
N GLU A 288 28.89 4.74 -21.18
CA GLU A 288 27.80 5.46 -20.53
C GLU A 288 26.84 6.07 -21.55
N ASP A 289 27.31 6.53 -22.69
CA ASP A 289 26.48 7.13 -23.75
C ASP A 289 25.72 6.05 -24.59
N GLN A 290 26.28 4.84 -24.77
CA GLN A 290 25.59 3.72 -25.42
C GLN A 290 24.36 3.24 -24.63
N ARG A 291 24.30 3.48 -23.30
CA ARG A 291 23.13 3.14 -22.45
C ARG A 291 21.96 4.09 -22.60
N LEU A 292 22.14 5.23 -23.25
CA LEU A 292 21.11 6.23 -23.49
C LEU A 292 20.23 5.89 -24.70
N ILE A 293 20.73 5.06 -25.63
CA ILE A 293 20.00 4.58 -26.80
C ILE A 293 19.24 3.32 -26.40
N TRP A 294 18.05 3.50 -25.86
CA TRP A 294 17.16 2.38 -25.59
C TRP A 294 16.57 1.83 -26.88
N PRO A 295 16.59 0.50 -27.06
CA PRO A 295 15.78 -0.11 -28.12
C PRO A 295 14.33 0.27 -27.90
N ASN A 296 13.63 0.56 -29.01
CA ASN A 296 12.21 0.86 -28.94
C ASN A 296 11.46 -0.33 -28.36
N PHE A 297 10.38 -0.11 -27.60
CA PHE A 297 9.54 -1.17 -27.04
C PHE A 297 9.09 -2.17 -28.11
N ARG A 298 8.77 -1.67 -29.32
CA ARG A 298 8.41 -2.50 -30.46
C ARG A 298 9.54 -3.45 -30.89
N GLU A 299 10.79 -2.99 -30.92
CA GLU A 299 11.96 -3.82 -31.21
C GLU A 299 12.21 -4.86 -30.12
N ALA A 300 11.91 -4.49 -28.88
CA ALA A 300 11.99 -5.38 -27.74
C ALA A 300 10.95 -6.51 -27.80
N LEU A 301 9.76 -6.26 -28.32
CA LEU A 301 8.72 -7.27 -28.52
C LEU A 301 9.10 -8.33 -29.56
N GLY A 302 10.00 -8.00 -30.50
CA GLY A 302 10.36 -8.90 -31.61
C GLY A 302 9.33 -8.89 -32.74
N SER A 303 9.33 -9.92 -33.56
CA SER A 303 8.44 -10.05 -34.71
C SER A 303 7.93 -11.49 -34.88
N GLY A 304 6.91 -11.67 -35.73
CA GLY A 304 6.39 -12.99 -36.07
C GLY A 304 5.78 -13.74 -34.89
N THR A 305 6.10 -15.01 -34.76
CA THR A 305 5.52 -15.93 -33.80
C THR A 305 5.82 -15.52 -32.35
N ASP A 306 7.03 -15.03 -32.07
CA ASP A 306 7.43 -14.60 -30.72
C ASP A 306 6.57 -13.42 -30.24
N LEU A 307 6.33 -12.42 -31.11
CA LEU A 307 5.45 -11.30 -30.81
C LEU A 307 4.02 -11.77 -30.49
N MET A 308 3.50 -12.69 -31.31
CA MET A 308 2.16 -13.25 -31.09
C MET A 308 2.09 -13.98 -29.74
N LEU A 309 3.03 -14.89 -29.47
CA LEU A 309 3.04 -15.69 -28.26
C LEU A 309 3.16 -14.83 -27.00
N ILE A 310 4.08 -13.85 -26.97
CA ILE A 310 4.29 -13.02 -25.78
C ILE A 310 3.09 -12.11 -25.52
N THR A 311 2.45 -11.59 -26.61
CA THR A 311 1.25 -10.76 -26.49
C THR A 311 0.08 -11.58 -25.96
N VAL A 312 -0.19 -12.76 -26.56
CA VAL A 312 -1.26 -13.65 -26.11
C VAL A 312 -1.02 -14.08 -24.67
N ALA A 313 0.20 -14.51 -24.32
CA ALA A 313 0.53 -14.91 -22.96
C ALA A 313 0.31 -13.77 -21.95
N SER A 314 0.70 -12.53 -22.30
CA SER A 314 0.48 -11.35 -21.44
C SER A 314 -0.99 -11.06 -21.22
N VAL A 315 -1.82 -11.14 -22.27
CA VAL A 315 -3.27 -10.94 -22.17
C VAL A 315 -3.90 -12.06 -21.34
N VAL A 316 -3.50 -13.31 -21.56
CA VAL A 316 -4.01 -14.45 -20.78
C VAL A 316 -3.67 -14.31 -19.29
N VAL A 317 -2.43 -13.94 -18.94
CA VAL A 317 -2.02 -13.69 -17.55
C VAL A 317 -2.87 -12.58 -16.93
N PHE A 318 -3.07 -11.46 -17.65
CA PHE A 318 -3.91 -10.37 -17.16
C PHE A 318 -5.33 -10.84 -16.86
N LEU A 319 -5.99 -11.45 -17.84
CA LEU A 319 -7.38 -11.89 -17.72
C LEU A 319 -7.55 -13.00 -16.67
N PHE A 320 -6.63 -13.96 -16.64
CA PHE A 320 -6.68 -15.06 -15.68
C PHE A 320 -6.61 -14.56 -14.23
N ILE A 321 -5.63 -13.69 -13.92
CA ILE A 321 -5.47 -13.12 -12.57
C ILE A 321 -6.68 -12.24 -12.21
N ALA A 322 -7.17 -11.40 -13.13
CA ALA A 322 -8.34 -10.57 -12.88
C ALA A 322 -9.58 -11.43 -12.55
N VAL A 323 -9.88 -12.43 -13.40
CA VAL A 323 -11.02 -13.34 -13.17
C VAL A 323 -10.84 -14.11 -11.88
N LEU A 324 -9.65 -14.64 -11.61
CA LEU A 324 -9.34 -15.40 -10.40
C LEU A 324 -9.65 -14.61 -9.13
N PHE A 325 -9.14 -13.39 -9.02
CA PHE A 325 -9.31 -12.57 -7.83
C PHE A 325 -10.74 -12.03 -7.67
N PHE A 326 -11.32 -11.46 -8.72
CA PHE A 326 -12.67 -10.92 -8.64
C PHE A 326 -13.75 -11.98 -8.49
N SER A 327 -13.55 -13.20 -9.01
CA SER A 327 -14.45 -14.33 -8.77
C SER A 327 -14.18 -15.03 -7.43
N SER A 328 -13.31 -14.48 -6.59
CA SER A 328 -12.94 -15.11 -5.31
C SER A 328 -12.48 -16.57 -5.49
N PHE A 329 -11.53 -16.76 -6.41
CA PHE A 329 -11.01 -18.08 -6.77
C PHE A 329 -12.12 -19.03 -7.27
N PHE A 330 -12.94 -18.52 -8.19
CA PHE A 330 -14.06 -19.21 -8.86
C PHE A 330 -15.23 -19.59 -7.94
N THR A 331 -15.30 -19.03 -6.73
CA THR A 331 -16.42 -19.31 -5.81
C THR A 331 -17.62 -18.38 -6.05
N HIS A 332 -17.39 -17.18 -6.56
CA HIS A 332 -18.42 -16.13 -6.79
C HIS A 332 -18.22 -15.46 -8.15
N ALA A 333 -18.78 -16.02 -9.20
CA ALA A 333 -18.61 -15.53 -10.57
C ALA A 333 -19.13 -14.09 -10.79
N ASP A 334 -20.17 -13.68 -10.06
CA ASP A 334 -20.76 -12.33 -10.15
C ASP A 334 -19.78 -11.22 -9.79
N GLY A 335 -18.71 -11.51 -9.02
CA GLY A 335 -17.68 -10.56 -8.68
C GLY A 335 -16.93 -10.00 -9.90
N VAL A 336 -16.83 -10.77 -10.98
CA VAL A 336 -16.21 -10.30 -12.24
C VAL A 336 -17.06 -9.20 -12.89
N LYS A 337 -18.38 -9.33 -12.87
CA LYS A 337 -19.31 -8.28 -13.30
C LYS A 337 -19.24 -7.07 -12.37
N GLY A 338 -19.21 -7.33 -11.05
CA GLY A 338 -19.05 -6.32 -10.02
C GLY A 338 -17.79 -5.46 -10.20
N ALA A 339 -16.68 -6.05 -10.69
CA ALA A 339 -15.46 -5.31 -10.97
C ALA A 339 -15.63 -4.21 -12.03
N ILE A 340 -16.53 -4.40 -13.00
CA ILE A 340 -16.87 -3.39 -14.01
C ILE A 340 -17.83 -2.36 -13.41
N GLU A 341 -18.80 -2.81 -12.62
CA GLU A 341 -19.80 -1.94 -11.97
C GLU A 341 -19.14 -0.97 -10.96
N ALA A 342 -18.04 -1.38 -10.30
CA ALA A 342 -17.28 -0.56 -9.38
C ALA A 342 -16.82 0.77 -10.00
N TYR A 343 -16.48 0.79 -11.30
CA TYR A 343 -16.10 2.05 -11.98
C TYR A 343 -17.26 3.05 -12.07
N ALA A 344 -18.49 2.56 -12.29
CA ALA A 344 -19.68 3.43 -12.32
C ALA A 344 -20.00 3.99 -10.91
N ILE A 345 -19.74 3.21 -9.87
CA ILE A 345 -19.90 3.65 -8.47
C ILE A 345 -18.80 4.66 -8.14
N TRP A 346 -17.55 4.35 -8.48
CA TRP A 346 -16.40 5.22 -8.20
C TRP A 346 -16.54 6.59 -8.87
N THR A 347 -17.02 6.68 -10.12
CA THR A 347 -17.22 7.97 -10.80
C THR A 347 -18.17 8.88 -10.04
N LYS A 348 -19.20 8.33 -9.38
CA LYS A 348 -20.12 9.08 -8.52
C LYS A 348 -19.45 9.53 -7.23
N THR A 349 -18.63 8.67 -6.61
CA THR A 349 -17.91 8.97 -5.37
C THR A 349 -16.78 9.96 -5.63
N GLY A 350 -16.00 9.76 -6.69
CA GLY A 350 -14.89 10.62 -7.08
C GLY A 350 -15.29 12.06 -7.42
N SER A 351 -16.56 12.29 -7.74
CA SER A 351 -17.10 13.63 -7.99
C SER A 351 -17.47 14.42 -6.72
N LYS A 352 -17.44 13.78 -5.53
CA LYS A 352 -17.78 14.43 -4.26
C LYS A 352 -16.51 14.90 -3.56
N ASP A 353 -16.46 16.17 -3.15
CA ASP A 353 -15.42 16.68 -2.26
C ASP A 353 -15.80 16.40 -0.81
N HIS A 354 -15.06 15.50 -0.17
CA HIS A 354 -15.30 15.13 1.24
C HIS A 354 -14.56 16.03 2.23
N THR A 355 -13.56 16.77 1.77
CA THR A 355 -12.62 17.46 2.66
C THR A 355 -12.68 18.97 2.58
N GLN A 356 -13.40 19.52 1.60
CA GLN A 356 -13.48 20.96 1.29
C GLN A 356 -12.09 21.64 1.10
N ASN A 357 -11.05 20.86 0.82
CA ASN A 357 -9.67 21.36 0.71
C ASN A 357 -9.31 21.92 -0.68
N GLY A 358 -10.20 21.76 -1.66
CA GLY A 358 -10.00 22.26 -3.02
C GLY A 358 -8.82 21.61 -3.78
N PRO A 359 -8.48 22.12 -4.98
CA PRO A 359 -7.46 21.51 -5.86
C PRO A 359 -6.04 21.63 -5.33
N TRP A 360 -5.77 22.53 -4.40
CA TRP A 360 -4.45 22.78 -3.83
C TRP A 360 -4.12 21.92 -2.60
N ALA A 361 -5.02 21.05 -2.18
CA ALA A 361 -4.85 20.24 -0.99
C ALA A 361 -3.52 19.46 -0.98
N TYR A 362 -3.24 18.71 -2.04
CA TYR A 362 -2.01 17.93 -2.11
C TYR A 362 -0.73 18.76 -2.17
N LEU A 363 -0.78 19.96 -2.75
CA LEU A 363 0.36 20.86 -2.69
C LEU A 363 0.59 21.37 -1.26
N LYS A 364 -0.49 21.80 -0.57
CA LYS A 364 -0.41 22.24 0.82
C LYS A 364 0.12 21.14 1.73
N TRP A 365 -0.49 19.96 1.72
CA TRP A 365 -0.07 18.82 2.52
C TRP A 365 1.35 18.35 2.20
N GLY A 366 1.69 18.29 0.92
CA GLY A 366 3.01 17.89 0.47
C GLY A 366 4.10 18.89 0.86
N MET A 367 3.83 20.20 0.78
CA MET A 367 4.78 21.21 1.23
C MET A 367 4.94 21.24 2.75
N GLU A 368 3.93 20.83 3.51
CA GLU A 368 4.01 20.70 4.95
C GLU A 368 4.83 19.48 5.38
N ILE A 369 4.63 18.33 4.72
CA ILE A 369 5.15 17.02 5.19
C ILE A 369 6.26 16.46 4.28
N GLU A 370 6.24 16.75 2.97
CA GLU A 370 7.12 16.12 1.95
C GLU A 370 7.91 17.18 1.14
N ALA A 371 8.06 18.40 1.66
CA ALA A 371 8.66 19.52 0.91
C ALA A 371 10.00 19.19 0.23
N PRO A 372 10.98 18.51 0.87
CA PRO A 372 12.24 18.20 0.22
C PRO A 372 12.06 17.34 -1.04
N ILE A 373 11.11 16.38 -1.02
CA ILE A 373 10.84 15.49 -2.15
C ILE A 373 10.21 16.28 -3.30
N ILE A 374 9.21 17.13 -3.02
CA ILE A 374 8.54 17.94 -4.03
C ILE A 374 9.51 18.90 -4.70
N LEU A 375 10.32 19.62 -3.92
CA LEU A 375 11.29 20.60 -4.45
C LEU A 375 12.37 19.93 -5.29
N LEU A 376 12.96 18.83 -4.79
CA LEU A 376 14.01 18.13 -5.51
C LEU A 376 13.48 17.38 -6.74
N SER A 377 12.25 16.87 -6.70
CA SER A 377 11.62 16.25 -7.88
C SER A 377 11.29 17.29 -8.96
N SER A 378 10.87 18.49 -8.57
CA SER A 378 10.67 19.62 -9.50
C SER A 378 11.99 20.00 -10.20
N LEU A 379 13.10 20.04 -9.46
CA LEU A 379 14.42 20.22 -10.04
C LEU A 379 14.79 19.04 -10.97
N GLY A 380 14.46 17.80 -10.55
CA GLY A 380 14.76 16.58 -11.30
C GLY A 380 14.08 16.53 -12.67
N ILE A 381 12.81 16.88 -12.75
CA ILE A 381 12.10 16.93 -14.03
C ILE A 381 12.66 18.03 -14.95
N LEU A 382 13.00 19.21 -14.41
CA LEU A 382 13.62 20.28 -15.17
C LEU A 382 14.96 19.84 -15.77
N ILE A 383 15.83 19.22 -14.95
CA ILE A 383 17.12 18.70 -15.41
C ILE A 383 16.91 17.63 -16.49
N ALA A 384 15.96 16.71 -16.29
CA ALA A 384 15.67 15.64 -17.24
C ALA A 384 15.27 16.17 -18.61
N PHE A 385 14.43 17.20 -18.68
CA PHE A 385 13.99 17.80 -19.94
C PHE A 385 15.05 18.73 -20.57
N VAL A 386 15.80 19.49 -19.77
CA VAL A 386 16.85 20.35 -20.28
C VAL A 386 18.02 19.53 -20.86
N LYS A 387 18.47 18.50 -20.17
CA LYS A 387 19.51 17.60 -20.65
C LYS A 387 18.99 16.63 -21.73
N ALA A 388 17.72 16.25 -21.62
CA ALA A 388 16.97 15.34 -22.50
C ALA A 388 17.67 14.00 -22.81
N LYS A 389 18.66 13.61 -22.03
CA LYS A 389 19.46 12.41 -22.24
C LYS A 389 18.78 11.15 -21.72
N HIS A 390 18.15 11.22 -20.56
CA HIS A 390 17.62 10.04 -19.87
C HIS A 390 16.09 9.91 -20.04
N ARG A 391 15.64 9.05 -20.95
CA ARG A 391 14.21 8.78 -21.20
C ARG A 391 13.47 8.40 -19.94
N PHE A 392 14.09 7.57 -19.09
CA PHE A 392 13.46 7.11 -17.85
C PHE A 392 13.24 8.26 -16.86
N ALA A 393 14.19 9.19 -16.71
CA ALA A 393 14.04 10.33 -15.81
C ALA A 393 12.92 11.28 -16.28
N MET A 394 12.83 11.51 -17.61
CA MET A 394 11.72 12.27 -18.18
C MET A 394 10.37 11.59 -17.92
N PHE A 395 10.30 10.28 -18.12
CA PHE A 395 9.11 9.48 -17.85
C PHE A 395 8.72 9.56 -16.35
N ALA A 396 9.68 9.33 -15.43
CA ALA A 396 9.43 9.36 -13.98
C ALA A 396 8.91 10.73 -13.52
N GLY A 397 9.48 11.82 -14.05
CA GLY A 397 9.00 13.17 -13.78
C GLY A 397 7.57 13.41 -14.28
N LEU A 398 7.25 13.02 -15.51
CA LEU A 398 5.89 13.16 -16.06
C LEU A 398 4.88 12.26 -15.36
N TRP A 399 5.28 11.05 -14.98
CA TRP A 399 4.46 10.16 -14.17
C TRP A 399 4.14 10.80 -12.82
N ALA A 400 5.15 11.35 -12.13
CA ALA A 400 5.00 12.02 -10.83
C ALA A 400 4.03 13.20 -10.89
N PHE A 401 4.35 14.18 -11.73
CA PHE A 401 3.58 15.42 -11.82
C PHE A 401 2.26 15.23 -12.58
N GLY A 402 2.16 14.25 -13.46
CA GLY A 402 0.91 13.84 -14.09
C GLY A 402 -0.08 13.26 -13.08
N LEU A 403 0.35 12.35 -12.19
CA LEU A 403 -0.49 11.85 -11.11
C LEU A 403 -0.85 12.95 -10.10
N PHE A 404 0.12 13.78 -9.73
CA PHE A 404 -0.13 14.93 -8.86
C PHE A 404 -1.22 15.84 -9.45
N ALA A 405 -1.14 16.18 -10.74
CA ALA A 405 -2.14 16.98 -11.42
C ALA A 405 -3.50 16.27 -11.50
N ALA A 406 -3.52 14.99 -11.87
CA ALA A 406 -4.76 14.20 -11.95
C ALA A 406 -5.50 14.16 -10.61
N TYR A 407 -4.81 13.82 -9.52
CA TYR A 407 -5.41 13.81 -8.18
C TYR A 407 -5.75 15.20 -7.67
N SER A 408 -5.04 16.26 -8.09
CA SER A 408 -5.37 17.65 -7.74
C SER A 408 -6.66 18.13 -8.41
N ILE A 409 -6.95 17.65 -9.64
CA ILE A 409 -8.18 17.98 -10.38
C ILE A 409 -9.38 17.22 -9.84
N ILE A 410 -9.23 15.96 -9.47
CA ILE A 410 -10.33 15.13 -8.95
C ILE A 410 -10.79 15.69 -7.61
N PRO A 411 -12.11 15.96 -7.40
CA PRO A 411 -12.62 16.57 -6.17
C PRO A 411 -12.38 15.74 -4.91
N TYR A 412 -12.44 14.41 -5.02
CA TYR A 412 -12.18 13.51 -3.91
C TYR A 412 -10.72 13.59 -3.43
N LYS A 413 -10.52 14.01 -2.19
CA LYS A 413 -9.19 14.23 -1.58
C LYS A 413 -9.05 13.38 -0.33
N THR A 414 -8.09 12.47 -0.33
CA THR A 414 -7.64 11.75 0.87
C THR A 414 -6.13 11.73 0.93
N PRO A 415 -5.52 11.87 2.11
CA PRO A 415 -4.06 12.00 2.24
C PRO A 415 -3.28 10.81 1.68
N TRP A 416 -3.81 9.60 1.80
CA TRP A 416 -3.15 8.37 1.35
C TRP A 416 -2.99 8.24 -0.17
N LEU A 417 -3.78 8.98 -0.98
CA LEU A 417 -3.58 9.01 -2.43
C LEU A 417 -2.25 9.69 -2.83
N ALA A 418 -1.70 10.54 -1.95
CA ALA A 418 -0.45 11.24 -2.19
C ALA A 418 0.74 10.29 -2.44
N ILE A 419 0.77 9.12 -1.81
CA ILE A 419 1.90 8.19 -1.97
C ILE A 419 2.05 7.68 -3.41
N SER A 420 0.98 7.71 -4.22
CA SER A 420 1.03 7.30 -5.63
C SER A 420 1.92 8.21 -6.49
N PHE A 421 1.99 9.52 -6.18
CA PHE A 421 2.88 10.45 -6.88
C PHE A 421 4.18 10.73 -6.09
N ILE A 422 4.21 10.55 -4.77
CA ILE A 422 5.44 10.65 -3.96
C ILE A 422 6.47 9.61 -4.40
N LEU A 423 6.05 8.36 -4.71
CA LEU A 423 6.95 7.35 -5.24
C LEU A 423 7.75 7.85 -6.46
N PRO A 424 7.14 8.20 -7.60
CA PRO A 424 7.90 8.68 -8.75
C PRO A 424 8.57 10.04 -8.51
N MET A 425 8.07 10.89 -7.59
CA MET A 425 8.77 12.09 -7.16
C MET A 425 10.11 11.76 -6.49
N CYS A 426 10.18 10.73 -5.65
CA CYS A 426 11.44 10.27 -5.07
C CYS A 426 12.43 9.80 -6.15
N LEU A 427 11.95 9.14 -7.22
CA LEU A 427 12.82 8.75 -8.35
C LEU A 427 13.38 9.98 -9.08
N ALA A 428 12.55 10.99 -9.34
CA ALA A 428 12.97 12.24 -9.98
C ALA A 428 13.91 13.05 -9.09
N ALA A 429 13.66 13.11 -7.77
CA ALA A 429 14.52 13.76 -6.79
C ALA A 429 15.90 13.08 -6.69
N GLY A 430 15.91 11.74 -6.65
CA GLY A 430 17.15 10.97 -6.70
C GLY A 430 17.95 11.24 -7.97
N TYR A 431 17.27 11.28 -9.13
CA TYR A 431 17.92 11.64 -10.39
C TYR A 431 18.54 13.07 -10.33
N ALA A 432 17.84 14.06 -9.76
CA ALA A 432 18.40 15.40 -9.59
C ALA A 432 19.72 15.39 -8.82
N ILE A 433 19.73 14.71 -7.68
CA ILE A 433 20.94 14.59 -6.85
C ILE A 433 22.06 13.88 -7.62
N ASN A 434 21.74 12.79 -8.35
CA ASN A 434 22.73 12.09 -9.17
C ASN A 434 23.38 13.01 -10.20
N GLU A 435 22.59 13.80 -10.93
CA GLU A 435 23.09 14.69 -11.98
C GLU A 435 23.97 15.82 -11.41
N MET A 436 23.65 16.29 -10.20
CA MET A 436 24.46 17.30 -9.52
C MET A 436 25.78 16.69 -9.01
N VAL A 437 25.73 15.52 -8.34
CA VAL A 437 26.91 14.86 -7.77
C VAL A 437 27.83 14.30 -8.87
N ALA A 438 27.30 13.86 -9.99
CA ALA A 438 28.08 13.40 -11.15
C ALA A 438 28.66 14.55 -12.00
N SER A 439 28.29 15.80 -11.73
CA SER A 439 28.77 16.96 -12.48
C SER A 439 30.31 17.11 -12.39
N ARG A 440 30.93 17.65 -13.44
CA ARG A 440 32.35 18.04 -13.39
C ARG A 440 32.59 19.29 -12.53
N ASN A 441 31.57 20.12 -12.29
CA ASN A 441 31.66 21.34 -11.46
C ASN A 441 31.64 20.96 -9.97
N SER A 442 32.72 21.26 -9.24
CA SER A 442 32.88 20.97 -7.80
C SER A 442 31.83 21.67 -6.93
N SER A 443 31.42 22.89 -7.29
CA SER A 443 30.37 23.59 -6.55
C SER A 443 29.02 22.88 -6.70
N LEU A 444 28.71 22.36 -7.90
CA LEU A 444 27.47 21.63 -8.13
C LEU A 444 27.46 20.28 -7.40
N LYS A 445 28.60 19.57 -7.35
CA LYS A 445 28.77 18.37 -6.54
C LYS A 445 28.50 18.63 -5.07
N LEU A 446 29.12 19.66 -4.52
CA LEU A 446 28.95 20.05 -3.12
C LEU A 446 27.50 20.43 -2.84
N THR A 447 26.87 21.23 -3.71
CA THR A 447 25.46 21.61 -3.57
C THR A 447 24.56 20.39 -3.58
N GLY A 448 24.75 19.44 -4.51
CA GLY A 448 23.98 18.21 -4.58
C GLY A 448 24.11 17.37 -3.31
N GLY A 449 25.34 17.22 -2.77
CA GLY A 449 25.59 16.53 -1.52
C GLY A 449 24.93 17.20 -0.31
N LEU A 450 25.01 18.53 -0.22
CA LEU A 450 24.38 19.31 0.85
C LEU A 450 22.85 19.23 0.78
N LEU A 451 22.27 19.34 -0.40
CA LEU A 451 20.81 19.20 -0.58
C LEU A 451 20.32 17.80 -0.18
N ALA A 452 21.05 16.77 -0.56
CA ALA A 452 20.72 15.40 -0.14
C ALA A 452 20.79 15.22 1.38
N LEU A 453 21.81 15.80 2.03
CA LEU A 453 21.97 15.75 3.48
C LEU A 453 20.85 16.50 4.21
N ILE A 454 20.55 17.73 3.78
CA ILE A 454 19.48 18.56 4.37
C ILE A 454 18.12 17.86 4.18
N ALA A 455 17.83 17.38 2.97
CA ALA A 455 16.61 16.65 2.69
C ALA A 455 16.47 15.41 3.59
N THR A 456 17.54 14.64 3.75
CA THR A 456 17.58 13.47 4.64
C THR A 456 17.29 13.86 6.08
N ALA A 457 17.91 14.92 6.60
CA ALA A 457 17.70 15.40 7.97
C ALA A 457 16.24 15.85 8.20
N VAL A 458 15.69 16.66 7.27
CA VAL A 458 14.32 17.15 7.35
C VAL A 458 13.32 15.97 7.29
N LEU A 459 13.46 15.06 6.32
CA LEU A 459 12.59 13.90 6.19
C LEU A 459 12.68 12.97 7.40
N SER A 460 13.87 12.79 7.97
CA SER A 460 14.05 11.97 9.19
C SER A 460 13.29 12.57 10.38
N TYR A 461 13.39 13.89 10.58
CA TYR A 461 12.66 14.60 11.62
C TYR A 461 11.14 14.50 11.41
N GLN A 462 10.66 14.81 10.20
CA GLN A 462 9.23 14.78 9.88
C GLN A 462 8.66 13.37 9.99
N THR A 463 9.43 12.35 9.60
CA THR A 463 9.02 10.94 9.75
C THR A 463 8.92 10.53 11.20
N TYR A 464 9.89 10.89 12.03
CA TYR A 464 9.84 10.63 13.47
C TYR A 464 8.64 11.32 14.12
N ASP A 465 8.46 12.59 13.83
CA ASP A 465 7.39 13.41 14.38
C ASP A 465 6.00 12.85 14.00
N LEU A 466 5.72 12.68 12.71
CA LEU A 466 4.43 12.18 12.24
C LEU A 466 4.14 10.73 12.68
N ASN A 467 5.13 9.84 12.72
CA ASN A 467 4.87 8.42 12.91
C ASN A 467 4.94 7.94 14.35
N PHE A 468 5.65 8.69 15.22
CA PHE A 468 5.94 8.23 16.59
C PHE A 468 5.57 9.24 17.67
N VAL A 469 5.45 10.55 17.34
CA VAL A 469 5.10 11.61 18.30
C VAL A 469 3.68 12.09 18.07
N ARG A 470 3.40 12.69 16.91
CA ARG A 470 2.11 13.29 16.55
C ARG A 470 1.27 12.43 15.60
N HIS A 471 1.33 11.12 15.78
CA HIS A 471 0.70 10.15 14.88
C HIS A 471 -0.85 10.13 14.93
N ASP A 472 -1.44 10.79 15.91
CA ASP A 472 -2.88 10.95 16.12
C ASP A 472 -3.31 12.42 16.30
N ASP A 473 -2.43 13.35 16.00
CA ASP A 473 -2.69 14.79 16.05
C ASP A 473 -3.45 15.23 14.78
N GLU A 474 -4.68 15.69 14.95
CA GLU A 474 -5.59 16.10 13.87
C GLU A 474 -5.07 17.29 13.03
N ASP A 475 -4.17 18.10 13.58
CA ASP A 475 -3.52 19.21 12.89
C ASP A 475 -2.51 18.71 11.84
N GLN A 476 -2.11 17.43 11.90
CA GLN A 476 -1.23 16.83 10.91
C GLN A 476 -1.98 16.47 9.62
N ALA A 477 -1.51 16.92 8.47
CA ALA A 477 -2.17 16.75 7.18
C ALA A 477 -2.47 15.28 6.80
N TYR A 478 -1.66 14.32 7.26
CA TYR A 478 -1.88 12.89 6.98
C TYR A 478 -2.71 12.18 8.05
N VAL A 479 -3.00 12.82 9.18
CA VAL A 479 -3.88 12.29 10.22
C VAL A 479 -5.33 12.67 9.88
N TYR A 480 -6.01 11.82 9.14
CA TYR A 480 -7.36 12.08 8.63
C TYR A 480 -8.37 11.10 9.23
N ALA A 481 -9.47 11.62 9.78
CA ALA A 481 -10.56 10.84 10.40
C ALA A 481 -10.05 9.74 11.36
N HIS A 482 -9.00 10.08 12.12
CA HIS A 482 -8.27 9.15 12.97
C HIS A 482 -9.12 8.69 14.16
N THR A 483 -8.99 7.41 14.54
CA THR A 483 -9.60 6.88 15.77
C THR A 483 -8.82 7.39 16.99
N ASN A 484 -9.52 8.01 17.92
CA ASN A 484 -8.93 8.57 19.13
C ASN A 484 -8.41 7.46 20.08
N ARG A 485 -7.34 7.74 20.84
CA ARG A 485 -6.79 6.77 21.82
C ARG A 485 -7.78 6.39 22.92
N GLU A 486 -8.70 7.30 23.30
CA GLU A 486 -9.75 7.01 24.27
C GLU A 486 -10.64 5.83 23.87
N PHE A 487 -10.73 5.56 22.55
CA PHE A 487 -11.42 4.38 22.06
C PHE A 487 -10.82 3.07 22.60
N LEU A 488 -9.50 2.98 22.81
CA LEU A 488 -8.89 1.80 23.42
C LEU A 488 -9.33 1.63 24.88
N ALA A 489 -9.44 2.74 25.62
CA ALA A 489 -9.98 2.68 26.99
C ALA A 489 -11.45 2.21 27.00
N LEU A 490 -12.26 2.57 25.99
CA LEU A 490 -13.59 1.99 25.83
C LEU A 490 -13.53 0.47 25.64
N MET A 491 -12.60 -0.03 24.81
CA MET A 491 -12.43 -1.48 24.60
C MET A 491 -12.01 -2.19 25.89
N ASP A 492 -11.08 -1.62 26.64
CA ASP A 492 -10.64 -2.15 27.94
C ASP A 492 -11.80 -2.21 28.95
N GLN A 493 -12.67 -1.20 28.96
CA GLN A 493 -13.87 -1.20 29.84
C GLN A 493 -14.90 -2.24 29.39
N ILE A 494 -15.10 -2.43 28.11
CA ILE A 494 -15.98 -3.49 27.60
C ILE A 494 -15.47 -4.86 28.03
N GLU A 495 -14.17 -5.13 27.88
CA GLU A 495 -13.54 -6.37 28.35
C GLU A 495 -13.73 -6.55 29.87
N PHE A 496 -13.44 -5.51 30.66
CA PHE A 496 -13.61 -5.54 32.10
C PHE A 496 -15.04 -5.92 32.55
N TYR A 497 -16.07 -5.31 31.96
CA TYR A 497 -17.45 -5.63 32.32
C TYR A 497 -17.94 -6.96 31.77
N ALA A 498 -17.42 -7.39 30.59
CA ALA A 498 -17.68 -8.71 30.07
C ALA A 498 -17.13 -9.81 30.99
N ASP A 499 -15.90 -9.66 31.49
CA ASP A 499 -15.29 -10.58 32.44
C ASP A 499 -15.99 -10.55 33.81
N LYS A 500 -16.34 -9.36 34.29
CA LYS A 500 -17.08 -9.18 35.55
C LYS A 500 -18.46 -9.85 35.49
N SER A 501 -19.08 -9.93 34.33
CA SER A 501 -20.35 -10.66 34.14
C SER A 501 -20.22 -12.17 34.30
N GLY A 502 -18.99 -12.71 34.33
CA GLY A 502 -18.68 -14.13 34.28
C GLY A 502 -18.87 -14.77 32.90
N ARG A 503 -19.21 -14.00 31.85
CA ARG A 503 -19.47 -14.50 30.50
C ARG A 503 -18.26 -14.33 29.57
N GLY A 504 -17.33 -13.44 29.87
CA GLY A 504 -16.16 -13.16 29.04
C GLY A 504 -16.55 -12.91 27.59
N GLN A 505 -16.01 -13.67 26.64
CA GLN A 505 -16.30 -13.52 25.21
C GLN A 505 -17.74 -13.93 24.79
N ASP A 506 -18.52 -14.53 25.69
CA ASP A 506 -19.94 -14.82 25.46
C ASP A 506 -20.86 -13.71 26.03
N ALA A 507 -20.31 -12.60 26.54
CA ALA A 507 -21.09 -11.45 26.97
C ALA A 507 -21.85 -10.84 25.78
N LYS A 508 -23.09 -10.42 26.03
CA LYS A 508 -23.95 -9.78 25.03
C LYS A 508 -23.68 -8.27 25.00
N ILE A 509 -23.17 -7.81 23.89
CA ILE A 509 -22.81 -6.40 23.67
C ILE A 509 -23.67 -5.85 22.54
N GLU A 510 -24.42 -4.80 22.80
CA GLU A 510 -25.30 -4.16 21.82
C GLU A 510 -24.73 -2.78 21.46
N VAL A 511 -24.27 -2.63 20.23
CA VAL A 511 -23.76 -1.36 19.71
C VAL A 511 -24.87 -0.68 18.92
N VAL A 512 -25.51 0.30 19.53
CA VAL A 512 -26.68 1.00 18.99
C VAL A 512 -26.31 2.36 18.37
N SER A 513 -25.08 2.46 17.87
CA SER A 513 -24.50 3.65 17.28
C SER A 513 -24.35 3.46 15.75
N PRO A 514 -24.67 4.47 14.91
CA PRO A 514 -24.35 4.44 13.49
C PRO A 514 -22.85 4.52 13.21
N ASP A 515 -22.09 5.08 14.17
CA ASP A 515 -20.65 5.22 14.12
C ASP A 515 -20.02 4.19 15.07
N TYR A 516 -19.52 3.09 14.53
CA TYR A 516 -18.91 2.01 15.33
C TYR A 516 -17.58 1.49 14.81
N TRP A 517 -17.20 1.79 13.55
CA TRP A 517 -15.89 1.39 13.05
C TRP A 517 -14.78 2.15 13.80
N PRO A 518 -13.71 1.46 14.22
CA PRO A 518 -13.29 0.07 13.93
C PRO A 518 -13.70 -0.99 14.97
N MET A 519 -14.69 -0.74 15.83
CA MET A 519 -15.07 -1.60 16.96
C MET A 519 -15.31 -3.07 16.57
N VAL A 520 -15.84 -3.31 15.37
CA VAL A 520 -16.09 -4.66 14.83
C VAL A 520 -14.82 -5.53 14.85
N TRP A 521 -13.64 -4.94 14.56
CA TRP A 521 -12.37 -5.65 14.66
C TRP A 521 -12.01 -6.01 16.10
N TYR A 522 -12.19 -5.10 17.03
CA TYR A 522 -11.83 -5.30 18.43
C TYR A 522 -12.76 -6.32 19.11
N LEU A 523 -14.04 -6.30 18.77
CA LEU A 523 -15.05 -7.22 19.28
C LEU A 523 -15.21 -8.51 18.44
N ARG A 524 -14.33 -8.79 17.49
CA ARG A 524 -14.42 -9.95 16.59
C ARG A 524 -14.48 -11.32 17.28
N ASN A 525 -13.99 -11.41 18.52
CA ASN A 525 -14.01 -12.65 19.31
C ASN A 525 -15.24 -12.77 20.21
N TYR A 526 -16.04 -11.71 20.37
CA TYR A 526 -17.28 -11.72 21.14
C TYR A 526 -18.40 -12.29 20.26
N LYS A 527 -18.91 -13.46 20.64
CA LYS A 527 -19.92 -14.19 19.83
C LYS A 527 -21.28 -13.49 19.76
N GLN A 528 -21.59 -12.65 20.78
CA GLN A 528 -22.86 -11.95 20.92
C GLN A 528 -22.67 -10.41 20.87
N ALA A 529 -21.68 -9.93 20.12
CA ALA A 529 -21.55 -8.51 19.81
C ALA A 529 -22.39 -8.17 18.56
N ASN A 530 -23.43 -7.37 18.75
CA ASN A 530 -24.37 -6.97 17.71
C ASN A 530 -24.23 -5.49 17.37
N PHE A 531 -24.23 -5.15 16.08
CA PHE A 531 -24.05 -3.79 15.57
C PHE A 531 -25.31 -3.36 14.80
N HIS A 532 -26.07 -2.41 15.32
CA HIS A 532 -27.40 -2.07 14.83
C HIS A 532 -27.45 -0.79 13.97
N ALA A 533 -26.43 0.04 13.99
CA ALA A 533 -26.40 1.35 13.32
C ALA A 533 -27.56 2.32 13.69
N HIS A 534 -28.45 1.94 14.61
CA HIS A 534 -29.57 2.73 15.12
C HIS A 534 -29.98 2.23 16.52
N LEU A 535 -30.81 2.99 17.22
CA LEU A 535 -31.35 2.59 18.53
C LEU A 535 -32.35 1.45 18.37
N VAL A 536 -32.15 0.36 19.11
CA VAL A 536 -33.05 -0.80 19.21
C VAL A 536 -33.46 -1.05 20.66
N ASP A 537 -34.54 -1.80 20.89
CA ASP A 537 -34.94 -2.19 22.23
C ASP A 537 -34.03 -3.31 22.74
N VAL A 538 -33.33 -3.05 23.84
CA VAL A 538 -32.41 -3.97 24.47
C VAL A 538 -32.92 -4.33 25.88
N SER A 539 -33.05 -5.63 26.16
CA SER A 539 -33.64 -6.07 27.44
C SER A 539 -32.68 -6.82 28.35
N ASP A 540 -31.63 -7.43 27.82
CA ASP A 540 -30.82 -8.44 28.53
C ASP A 540 -29.31 -8.39 28.21
N ALA A 541 -28.83 -7.39 27.47
CA ALA A 541 -27.40 -7.21 27.23
C ALA A 541 -26.64 -6.84 28.50
N GLU A 542 -25.41 -7.28 28.62
CA GLU A 542 -24.50 -6.86 29.69
C GLU A 542 -24.03 -5.41 29.44
N ILE A 543 -23.80 -5.06 28.18
CA ILE A 543 -23.16 -3.80 27.76
C ILE A 543 -23.92 -3.21 26.58
N ILE A 544 -24.12 -1.89 26.60
CA ILE A 544 -24.63 -1.11 25.48
C ILE A 544 -23.63 -0.01 25.15
N VAL A 545 -23.34 0.18 23.87
CA VAL A 545 -22.56 1.32 23.36
C VAL A 545 -23.45 2.17 22.49
N ALA A 546 -23.68 3.42 22.87
CA ALA A 546 -24.54 4.37 22.17
C ALA A 546 -23.77 5.62 21.74
N LYS A 547 -24.09 6.20 20.57
CA LYS A 547 -23.51 7.48 20.18
C LYS A 547 -24.08 8.62 21.05
N LYS A 548 -23.20 9.49 21.54
CA LYS A 548 -23.61 10.73 22.18
C LYS A 548 -24.15 11.70 21.14
N THR A 549 -25.43 12.02 21.23
CA THR A 549 -26.12 12.83 20.22
C THR A 549 -27.33 13.55 20.83
N GLU A 550 -28.04 14.32 20.01
CA GLU A 550 -29.36 14.88 20.34
C GLU A 550 -30.40 13.80 20.70
N GLN A 551 -30.12 12.51 20.44
CA GLN A 551 -30.97 11.38 20.80
C GLN A 551 -30.73 10.85 22.24
N ASP A 552 -29.88 11.50 23.04
CA ASP A 552 -29.59 11.06 24.41
C ASP A 552 -30.88 10.95 25.26
N ALA A 553 -31.87 11.78 25.03
CA ALA A 553 -33.19 11.67 25.65
C ALA A 553 -33.90 10.33 25.36
N GLU A 554 -33.80 9.83 24.12
CA GLU A 554 -34.37 8.53 23.73
C GLU A 554 -33.55 7.37 24.31
N VAL A 555 -32.22 7.50 24.38
CA VAL A 555 -31.33 6.54 25.05
C VAL A 555 -31.71 6.43 26.53
N ILE A 556 -31.90 7.55 27.22
CA ILE A 556 -32.33 7.61 28.62
C ILE A 556 -33.69 6.91 28.80
N LYS A 557 -34.67 7.26 27.96
CA LYS A 557 -36.02 6.70 28.00
C LYS A 557 -36.01 5.17 27.83
N ARG A 558 -35.24 4.62 26.92
CA ARG A 558 -35.21 3.20 26.59
C ARG A 558 -34.44 2.38 27.64
N TYR A 559 -33.31 2.89 28.13
CA TYR A 559 -32.36 2.05 28.85
C TYR A 559 -32.24 2.37 30.35
N SER A 560 -32.71 3.52 30.87
CA SER A 560 -32.52 3.94 32.28
C SER A 560 -33.10 2.98 33.29
N ALA A 561 -34.13 2.20 32.94
CA ALA A 561 -34.72 1.21 33.82
C ALA A 561 -33.72 0.11 34.26
N LYS A 562 -32.83 -0.32 33.36
CA LYS A 562 -31.94 -1.49 33.54
C LYS A 562 -30.46 -1.17 33.51
N TYR A 563 -30.04 -0.02 32.96
CA TYR A 563 -28.65 0.32 32.74
C TYR A 563 -28.22 1.57 33.48
N LEU A 564 -26.92 1.66 33.77
CA LEU A 564 -26.23 2.84 34.30
C LEU A 564 -25.20 3.31 33.25
N TYR A 565 -24.92 4.60 33.29
CA TYR A 565 -23.90 5.26 32.48
C TYR A 565 -22.54 5.14 33.18
N VAL A 566 -21.53 4.64 32.48
CA VAL A 566 -20.15 4.53 32.96
C VAL A 566 -19.39 5.80 32.59
N GLU A 567 -19.13 6.02 31.31
CA GLU A 567 -18.37 7.16 30.80
C GLU A 567 -18.59 7.38 29.31
N THR A 568 -18.19 8.56 28.83
CA THR A 568 -18.17 8.91 27.40
C THR A 568 -16.73 8.84 26.88
N TYR A 569 -16.52 8.20 25.74
CA TYR A 569 -15.22 8.04 25.09
C TYR A 569 -15.24 8.63 23.69
N ALA A 570 -14.20 9.39 23.33
CA ALA A 570 -14.05 9.87 21.98
C ALA A 570 -13.68 8.71 21.04
N LEU A 571 -14.49 8.51 19.97
CA LEU A 571 -14.18 7.57 18.92
C LEU A 571 -13.28 8.23 17.86
N ARG A 572 -13.67 9.40 17.41
CA ARG A 572 -12.96 10.23 16.42
C ARG A 572 -13.46 11.67 16.49
N PRO A 573 -12.84 12.64 15.79
CA PRO A 573 -13.28 14.03 15.79
C PRO A 573 -14.79 14.18 15.59
N GLY A 574 -15.47 14.78 16.54
CA GLY A 574 -16.91 15.01 16.51
C GLY A 574 -17.81 13.79 16.73
N VAL A 575 -17.24 12.64 17.14
CA VAL A 575 -17.98 11.42 17.45
C VAL A 575 -17.57 10.86 18.81
N ASP A 576 -18.46 10.97 19.78
CA ASP A 576 -18.33 10.40 21.11
C ASP A 576 -19.28 9.22 21.32
N LEU A 577 -18.85 8.23 22.10
CA LEU A 577 -19.59 7.03 22.46
C LEU A 577 -19.82 6.95 23.96
N ASN A 578 -21.04 6.71 24.37
CA ASN A 578 -21.44 6.45 25.76
C ASN A 578 -21.40 4.95 26.03
N LEU A 579 -20.73 4.56 27.11
CA LEU A 579 -20.73 3.19 27.62
C LEU A 579 -21.83 3.06 28.69
N LEU A 580 -22.75 2.14 28.49
CA LEU A 580 -23.80 1.79 29.42
C LEU A 580 -23.63 0.34 29.86
N VAL A 581 -23.80 0.07 31.13
CA VAL A 581 -23.66 -1.27 31.72
C VAL A 581 -24.91 -1.62 32.51
N ARG A 582 -25.29 -2.89 32.50
CA ARG A 582 -26.43 -3.40 33.27
C ARG A 582 -26.22 -3.15 34.75
N LYS A 583 -27.28 -2.73 35.49
CA LYS A 583 -27.23 -2.26 36.90
C LYS A 583 -26.58 -3.25 37.86
N ASP A 584 -26.78 -4.56 37.65
CA ASP A 584 -26.19 -5.62 38.51
C ASP A 584 -24.67 -5.78 38.31
N LEU A 585 -24.12 -5.27 37.21
CA LEU A 585 -22.69 -5.32 36.86
C LEU A 585 -21.97 -4.01 37.20
N ALA A 586 -22.72 -2.94 37.39
CA ALA A 586 -22.18 -1.59 37.54
C ALA A 586 -21.27 -1.45 38.76
N ASP A 587 -20.25 -0.61 38.66
CA ASP A 587 -19.38 -0.21 39.75
C ASP A 587 -19.93 1.03 40.46
N SER A 588 -19.37 1.34 41.62
CA SER A 588 -19.75 2.52 42.45
C SER A 588 -19.55 3.86 41.71
N GLY A 589 -18.75 3.87 40.62
CA GLY A 589 -18.51 5.05 39.78
C GLY A 589 -19.57 5.25 38.69
N ALA A 590 -20.38 4.23 38.39
CA ALA A 590 -21.42 4.32 37.39
C ALA A 590 -22.58 5.22 37.86
N LYS A 591 -23.17 5.99 36.97
CA LYS A 591 -24.14 7.03 37.27
C LYS A 591 -25.47 6.75 36.55
N GLU A 592 -26.53 7.39 37.01
CA GLU A 592 -27.79 7.36 36.27
C GLU A 592 -27.66 7.99 34.87
N LEU A 593 -28.39 7.47 33.89
CA LEU A 593 -28.21 7.85 32.48
C LEU A 593 -28.44 9.34 32.22
N TYR A 594 -29.28 10.05 33.01
CA TYR A 594 -29.51 11.49 32.81
C TYR A 594 -28.24 12.34 33.02
N ARG A 595 -27.19 11.80 33.66
CA ARG A 595 -25.90 12.46 33.83
C ARG A 595 -25.00 12.41 32.57
N MET A 596 -25.36 11.67 31.53
CA MET A 596 -24.67 11.73 30.25
C MET A 596 -24.66 13.14 29.64
N ASN A 597 -25.64 13.98 29.98
CA ASN A 597 -25.77 15.35 29.48
C ASN A 597 -24.94 16.37 30.30
N GLU A 598 -24.33 15.98 31.42
CA GLU A 598 -23.44 16.85 32.15
C GLU A 598 -22.17 17.14 31.31
N PRO A 599 -21.69 18.42 31.30
CA PRO A 599 -20.47 18.73 30.55
C PRO A 599 -19.30 17.92 31.13
N ARG A 600 -18.50 17.34 30.24
CA ARG A 600 -17.27 16.64 30.60
C ARG A 600 -16.37 17.60 31.39
N MET A 601 -16.14 17.34 32.67
CA MET A 601 -15.06 18.03 33.35
C MET A 601 -13.75 17.48 32.76
N LEU A 602 -13.15 18.23 31.84
CA LEU A 602 -11.82 17.94 31.31
C LEU A 602 -10.90 17.86 32.55
N GLY A 603 -10.62 16.66 32.98
CA GLY A 603 -9.58 16.44 33.98
C GLY A 603 -8.31 17.03 33.42
N SER A 604 -7.67 17.91 34.16
CA SER A 604 -6.39 18.53 33.87
C SER A 604 -5.34 17.42 33.73
N GLY A 605 -5.31 16.79 32.57
CA GLY A 605 -4.27 15.86 32.17
C GLY A 605 -2.99 16.64 31.89
N LYS A 606 -2.05 16.60 32.85
CA LYS A 606 -0.65 16.96 32.65
C LYS A 606 0.05 15.90 31.82
#